data_244c3cdf4bdc28623f67718c8d21bb75
#
_entry.id   244c3cdf4bdc28623f67718c8d21bb75
#
_cell.length_a   1.000
_cell.length_b   1.000
_cell.length_c   1.000
_cell.angle_alpha   90.00
_cell.angle_beta   90.00
_cell.angle_gamma   90.00
#
_symmetry.space_group_name_H-M   'P 1'
#
loop_
_entity.id
_entity.type
_entity.pdbx_description
1 polymer ?
#
loop_
_entity_poly.entity_id
_entity_poly.type
_entity_poly.pdbx_seq_one_letter_code
_entity_poly.pdbx_strand_id
1 'polypeptide(L)'
;APGETNDQLFVWIPEKKALFPGDNFYKTFPNLYTIRGTPYRDLAGWVNSIDMMRYLEPEYLIPSHTRPLEGRANIYNKLTTYRDGIQYVHDQTVRLMNLGLGPDEIAEKLILPKHLGDSPFLKEFYGTPAWSAKNVFSGYLGWFDGNPSTLKPLQKKEEAENFIKLVGGWDNLFEIAENSYMEGGFQWA
;
A
#
# COMPACT_ATOMS: atom_id res chain seq x y z
N ALA A 1 2.74 -12.82 15.38
CA ALA A 1 3.37 -11.64 14.78
C ALA A 1 2.57 -11.20 13.54
N PRO A 2 1.41 -10.54 13.74
CA PRO A 2 0.56 -10.12 12.63
C PRO A 2 1.34 -9.21 11.65
N GLY A 3 0.93 -9.21 10.40
CA GLY A 3 1.57 -8.46 9.34
C GLY A 3 0.81 -8.60 8.04
N GLU A 4 1.32 -9.33 7.06
CA GLU A 4 0.60 -9.57 5.82
C GLU A 4 -0.75 -10.27 6.04
N THR A 5 -0.85 -11.08 7.10
CA THR A 5 -2.11 -11.64 7.62
C THR A 5 -2.13 -11.57 9.15
N ASN A 6 -3.31 -11.69 9.76
CA ASN A 6 -3.44 -11.64 11.22
C ASN A 6 -2.82 -12.87 11.91
N ASP A 7 -2.73 -13.99 11.22
CA ASP A 7 -2.16 -15.25 11.68
C ASP A 7 -0.70 -15.46 11.25
N GLN A 8 -0.08 -14.45 10.65
CA GLN A 8 1.31 -14.49 10.24
C GLN A 8 2.23 -14.78 11.44
N LEU A 9 3.23 -15.61 11.23
CA LEU A 9 4.26 -15.91 12.21
C LEU A 9 5.66 -15.76 11.59
N PHE A 10 6.65 -15.63 12.45
CA PHE A 10 8.04 -15.81 12.07
C PHE A 10 8.69 -16.92 12.90
N VAL A 11 9.71 -17.54 12.35
CA VAL A 11 10.48 -18.58 13.05
C VAL A 11 11.85 -18.05 13.38
N TRP A 12 12.25 -18.17 14.66
CA TRP A 12 13.58 -17.79 15.15
C TRP A 12 14.35 -19.02 15.61
N ILE A 13 15.58 -19.18 15.12
CA ILE A 13 16.50 -20.25 15.52
C ILE A 13 17.70 -19.58 16.23
N PRO A 14 17.67 -19.50 17.58
CA PRO A 14 18.65 -18.74 18.37
C PRO A 14 20.10 -19.23 18.16
N GLU A 15 20.32 -20.53 18.10
CA GLU A 15 21.66 -21.15 17.97
C GLU A 15 22.33 -20.79 16.63
N LYS A 16 21.52 -20.49 15.62
CA LYS A 16 21.96 -20.12 14.28
C LYS A 16 21.85 -18.62 14.03
N LYS A 17 21.23 -17.87 14.93
CA LYS A 17 20.82 -16.47 14.74
C LYS A 17 20.11 -16.27 13.40
N ALA A 18 19.28 -17.23 13.02
CA ALA A 18 18.55 -17.26 11.77
C ALA A 18 17.08 -16.97 12.00
N LEU A 19 16.56 -15.98 11.27
CA LEU A 19 15.18 -15.53 11.31
C LEU A 19 14.49 -15.76 9.96
N PHE A 20 13.34 -16.42 10.00
CA PHE A 20 12.45 -16.65 8.87
C PHE A 20 11.21 -15.78 9.06
N PRO A 21 11.13 -14.60 8.46
CA PRO A 21 10.07 -13.63 8.71
C PRO A 21 8.73 -13.99 8.03
N GLY A 22 8.69 -15.04 7.21
CA GLY A 22 7.57 -15.27 6.32
C GLY A 22 7.42 -14.12 5.33
N ASP A 23 6.18 -13.71 5.08
CA ASP A 23 5.86 -12.58 4.21
C ASP A 23 5.77 -11.23 4.96
N ASN A 24 6.21 -11.20 6.23
CA ASN A 24 6.35 -9.94 6.95
C ASN A 24 7.53 -9.10 6.46
N PHE A 25 8.39 -9.65 5.60
CA PHE A 25 9.49 -8.93 4.97
C PHE A 25 9.84 -9.52 3.60
N TYR A 26 9.92 -8.68 2.59
CA TYR A 26 10.43 -9.01 1.26
C TYR A 26 10.97 -7.74 0.55
N LYS A 27 11.66 -7.90 -0.60
CA LYS A 27 12.38 -6.80 -1.26
C LYS A 27 11.49 -6.02 -2.23
N THR A 28 10.39 -5.46 -1.74
CA THR A 28 9.54 -4.50 -2.47
C THR A 28 8.67 -3.74 -1.47
N PHE A 29 7.99 -2.68 -1.89
CA PHE A 29 7.01 -2.03 -1.03
C PHE A 29 5.98 -3.07 -0.57
N PRO A 30 5.68 -3.14 0.74
CA PRO A 30 4.81 -4.18 1.28
C PRO A 30 3.39 -4.09 0.71
N ASN A 31 2.79 -5.25 0.52
CA ASN A 31 1.42 -5.35 0.05
C ASN A 31 0.44 -5.08 1.20
N LEU A 32 0.35 -3.82 1.61
CA LEU A 32 -0.52 -3.39 2.71
C LEU A 32 -2.00 -3.47 2.34
N TYR A 33 -2.30 -3.49 1.05
CA TYR A 33 -3.61 -3.82 0.48
C TYR A 33 -3.45 -4.62 -0.80
N THR A 34 -4.11 -5.77 -0.89
CA THR A 34 -4.12 -6.56 -2.12
C THR A 34 -5.36 -6.28 -2.96
N ILE A 35 -5.17 -5.95 -4.24
CA ILE A 35 -6.25 -5.60 -5.17
C ILE A 35 -7.22 -6.75 -5.49
N ARG A 36 -6.91 -7.98 -5.09
CA ARG A 36 -7.83 -9.12 -5.13
C ARG A 36 -8.80 -9.17 -3.96
N GLY A 37 -8.69 -8.22 -3.02
CA GLY A 37 -9.46 -8.18 -1.77
C GLY A 37 -8.73 -8.85 -0.60
N THR A 38 -8.84 -8.22 0.56
CA THR A 38 -8.30 -8.71 1.84
C THR A 38 -9.06 -8.05 2.99
N PRO A 39 -9.16 -8.71 4.15
CA PRO A 39 -9.46 -8.01 5.39
C PRO A 39 -8.45 -6.90 5.64
N TYR A 40 -8.83 -5.90 6.43
CA TYR A 40 -7.90 -4.84 6.84
C TYR A 40 -6.62 -5.44 7.42
N ARG A 41 -5.48 -5.01 6.89
CA ARG A 41 -4.16 -5.34 7.42
C ARG A 41 -3.75 -4.27 8.40
N ASP A 42 -3.57 -4.64 9.66
CA ASP A 42 -3.15 -3.70 10.71
C ASP A 42 -1.69 -3.31 10.54
N LEU A 43 -1.47 -2.10 10.00
CA LEU A 43 -0.12 -1.59 9.77
C LEU A 43 0.65 -1.38 11.08
N ALA A 44 -0.02 -0.94 12.14
CA ALA A 44 0.61 -0.76 13.44
C ALA A 44 1.06 -2.10 14.05
N GLY A 45 0.23 -3.13 13.93
CA GLY A 45 0.59 -4.50 14.31
C GLY A 45 1.76 -5.04 13.50
N TRP A 46 1.80 -4.75 12.19
CA TRP A 46 2.93 -5.16 11.34
C TRP A 46 4.23 -4.46 11.73
N VAL A 47 4.19 -3.15 12.00
CA VAL A 47 5.34 -2.39 12.54
C VAL A 47 5.88 -3.03 13.82
N ASN A 48 5.00 -3.34 14.78
CA ASN A 48 5.38 -4.01 16.02
C ASN A 48 6.02 -5.38 15.77
N SER A 49 5.52 -6.15 14.82
CA SER A 49 6.10 -7.45 14.45
C SER A 49 7.51 -7.31 13.88
N ILE A 50 7.76 -6.29 13.05
CA ILE A 50 9.11 -6.01 12.54
C ILE A 50 10.04 -5.53 13.66
N ASP A 51 9.55 -4.71 14.59
CA ASP A 51 10.33 -4.32 15.77
C ASP A 51 10.74 -5.52 16.62
N MET A 52 9.85 -6.49 16.85
CA MET A 52 10.21 -7.76 17.49
C MET A 52 11.35 -8.47 16.75
N MET A 53 11.29 -8.54 15.43
CA MET A 53 12.35 -9.15 14.60
C MET A 53 13.68 -8.42 14.72
N ARG A 54 13.66 -7.07 14.77
CA ARG A 54 14.86 -6.25 14.96
C ARG A 54 15.52 -6.49 16.31
N TYR A 55 14.73 -6.66 17.38
CA TYR A 55 15.25 -6.96 18.72
C TYR A 55 15.92 -8.32 18.85
N LEU A 56 15.63 -9.27 17.95
CA LEU A 56 16.31 -10.56 17.92
C LEU A 56 17.74 -10.49 17.38
N GLU A 57 18.12 -9.38 16.72
CA GLU A 57 19.44 -9.14 16.14
C GLU A 57 19.94 -10.31 15.27
N PRO A 58 19.17 -10.76 14.26
CA PRO A 58 19.56 -11.90 13.45
C PRO A 58 20.81 -11.65 12.62
N GLU A 59 21.63 -12.69 12.45
CA GLU A 59 22.77 -12.71 11.50
C GLU A 59 22.33 -13.16 10.10
N TYR A 60 21.22 -13.93 10.03
CA TYR A 60 20.63 -14.41 8.78
C TYR A 60 19.14 -14.12 8.78
N LEU A 61 18.65 -13.48 7.71
CA LEU A 61 17.23 -13.25 7.45
C LEU A 61 16.83 -13.96 6.15
N ILE A 62 15.92 -14.92 6.26
CA ILE A 62 15.51 -15.83 5.17
C ILE A 62 14.03 -15.62 4.86
N PRO A 63 13.67 -14.64 4.00
CA PRO A 63 12.27 -14.38 3.61
C PRO A 63 11.73 -15.46 2.68
N SER A 64 10.38 -15.56 2.59
CA SER A 64 9.72 -16.50 1.69
C SER A 64 9.88 -16.16 0.21
N HIS A 65 9.97 -14.87 -0.16
CA HIS A 65 9.87 -14.42 -1.55
C HIS A 65 11.08 -13.63 -2.07
N THR A 66 12.18 -13.53 -1.32
CA THR A 66 13.40 -12.85 -1.78
C THR A 66 14.65 -13.60 -1.33
N ARG A 67 15.81 -13.20 -1.88
CA ARG A 67 17.08 -13.80 -1.45
C ARG A 67 17.35 -13.52 0.02
N PRO A 68 17.95 -14.45 0.75
CA PRO A 68 18.40 -14.25 2.12
C PRO A 68 19.32 -13.02 2.25
N LEU A 69 19.27 -12.42 3.43
CA LEU A 69 20.19 -11.34 3.84
C LEU A 69 21.09 -11.86 4.94
N GLU A 70 22.32 -11.37 4.94
CA GLU A 70 23.35 -11.72 5.93
C GLU A 70 23.90 -10.46 6.60
N GLY A 71 24.35 -10.62 7.83
CA GLY A 71 24.99 -9.62 8.65
C GLY A 71 24.02 -8.78 9.46
N ARG A 72 24.18 -8.77 10.79
CA ARG A 72 23.31 -8.11 11.77
C ARG A 72 23.01 -6.66 11.41
N ALA A 73 24.04 -5.86 11.16
CA ALA A 73 23.87 -4.43 10.87
C ALA A 73 23.11 -4.20 9.56
N ASN A 74 23.38 -5.00 8.53
CA ASN A 74 22.67 -4.94 7.25
C ASN A 74 21.20 -5.29 7.43
N ILE A 75 20.88 -6.40 8.11
CA ILE A 75 19.53 -6.87 8.37
C ILE A 75 18.76 -5.84 9.22
N TYR A 76 19.39 -5.34 10.30
CA TYR A 76 18.79 -4.32 11.15
C TYR A 76 18.38 -3.07 10.34
N ASN A 77 19.27 -2.58 9.48
CA ASN A 77 19.00 -1.41 8.64
C ASN A 77 17.88 -1.68 7.63
N LYS A 78 17.81 -2.89 7.03
CA LYS A 78 16.74 -3.23 6.07
C LYS A 78 15.40 -3.39 6.75
N LEU A 79 15.34 -4.07 7.89
CA LEU A 79 14.13 -4.17 8.69
C LEU A 79 13.67 -2.79 9.17
N THR A 80 14.59 -1.90 9.57
CA THR A 80 14.27 -0.52 9.97
C THR A 80 13.66 0.25 8.79
N THR A 81 14.29 0.25 7.63
CA THR A 81 13.77 0.95 6.44
C THR A 81 12.37 0.44 6.06
N TYR A 82 12.17 -0.87 6.12
CA TYR A 82 10.88 -1.50 5.78
C TYR A 82 9.79 -1.12 6.79
N ARG A 83 10.10 -1.24 8.07
CA ARG A 83 9.26 -0.82 9.18
C ARG A 83 8.87 0.66 9.09
N ASP A 84 9.85 1.52 8.82
CA ASP A 84 9.63 2.97 8.73
C ASP A 84 8.77 3.34 7.52
N GLY A 85 8.88 2.60 6.40
CA GLY A 85 8.00 2.74 5.25
C GLY A 85 6.54 2.45 5.59
N ILE A 86 6.28 1.34 6.30
CA ILE A 86 4.94 0.96 6.74
C ILE A 86 4.38 1.99 7.73
N GLN A 87 5.18 2.36 8.74
CA GLN A 87 4.77 3.33 9.76
C GLN A 87 4.51 4.70 9.14
N TYR A 88 5.35 5.16 8.23
CA TYR A 88 5.15 6.43 7.55
C TYR A 88 3.79 6.50 6.85
N VAL A 89 3.44 5.45 6.08
CA VAL A 89 2.14 5.40 5.40
C VAL A 89 1.00 5.44 6.40
N HIS A 90 1.07 4.66 7.48
CA HIS A 90 0.08 4.69 8.54
C HIS A 90 -0.08 6.09 9.14
N ASP A 91 1.01 6.64 9.67
CA ASP A 91 0.98 7.88 10.45
C ASP A 91 0.59 9.09 9.59
N GLN A 92 1.09 9.16 8.34
CA GLN A 92 0.71 10.23 7.43
C GLN A 92 -0.75 10.12 6.99
N THR A 93 -1.26 8.91 6.76
CA THR A 93 -2.68 8.72 6.45
C THR A 93 -3.54 9.20 7.60
N VAL A 94 -3.26 8.76 8.84
CA VAL A 94 -3.99 9.19 10.04
C VAL A 94 -3.90 10.71 10.25
N ARG A 95 -2.72 11.30 10.02
CA ARG A 95 -2.56 12.76 10.10
C ARG A 95 -3.45 13.49 9.09
N LEU A 96 -3.50 13.02 7.85
CA LEU A 96 -4.31 13.65 6.79
C LEU A 96 -5.81 13.43 7.02
N MET A 97 -6.22 12.26 7.54
CA MET A 97 -7.58 12.00 8.00
C MET A 97 -8.02 13.00 9.07
N ASN A 98 -7.15 13.28 10.05
CA ASN A 98 -7.42 14.27 11.10
C ASN A 98 -7.49 15.72 10.58
N LEU A 99 -7.00 15.98 9.38
CA LEU A 99 -7.19 17.25 8.67
C LEU A 99 -8.46 17.28 7.82
N GLY A 100 -9.25 16.20 7.82
CA GLY A 100 -10.51 16.09 7.11
C GLY A 100 -10.41 15.72 5.64
N LEU A 101 -9.25 15.21 5.17
CA LEU A 101 -9.08 14.78 3.78
C LEU A 101 -9.76 13.43 3.53
N GLY A 102 -10.33 13.27 2.35
CA GLY A 102 -10.89 12.02 1.86
C GLY A 102 -9.81 11.04 1.34
N PRO A 103 -10.17 9.76 1.11
CA PRO A 103 -9.22 8.72 0.76
C PRO A 103 -8.44 8.98 -0.54
N ASP A 104 -9.08 9.59 -1.54
CA ASP A 104 -8.44 9.91 -2.81
C ASP A 104 -7.43 11.06 -2.66
N GLU A 105 -7.80 12.13 -1.96
CA GLU A 105 -6.91 13.25 -1.66
C GLU A 105 -5.70 12.82 -0.83
N ILE A 106 -5.89 11.91 0.12
CA ILE A 106 -4.82 11.33 0.92
C ILE A 106 -3.86 10.52 0.03
N ALA A 107 -4.40 9.67 -0.84
CA ALA A 107 -3.62 8.85 -1.75
C ALA A 107 -2.74 9.69 -2.69
N GLU A 108 -3.25 10.83 -3.18
CA GLU A 108 -2.50 11.78 -4.02
C GLU A 108 -1.39 12.52 -3.26
N LYS A 109 -1.64 12.86 -1.98
CA LYS A 109 -0.70 13.65 -1.16
C LYS A 109 0.35 12.80 -0.46
N LEU A 110 0.12 11.49 -0.32
CA LEU A 110 1.00 10.59 0.40
C LEU A 110 2.19 10.18 -0.47
N ILE A 111 3.30 10.88 -0.30
CA ILE A 111 4.55 10.61 -1.01
C ILE A 111 5.60 10.18 0.03
N LEU A 112 6.27 9.05 -0.21
CA LEU A 112 7.37 8.63 0.66
C LEU A 112 8.51 9.65 0.64
N PRO A 113 9.10 9.99 1.79
CA PRO A 113 10.28 10.84 1.82
C PRO A 113 11.43 10.18 1.06
N LYS A 114 12.31 10.99 0.49
CA LYS A 114 13.35 10.54 -0.45
C LYS A 114 14.16 9.34 0.07
N HIS A 115 14.58 9.36 1.34
CA HIS A 115 15.39 8.27 1.93
C HIS A 115 14.64 6.92 2.01
N LEU A 116 13.31 6.93 2.07
CA LEU A 116 12.47 5.72 1.98
C LEU A 116 12.17 5.37 0.52
N GLY A 117 11.74 6.35 -0.28
CA GLY A 117 11.38 6.16 -1.69
C GLY A 117 12.55 5.71 -2.58
N ASP A 118 13.78 6.07 -2.24
CA ASP A 118 14.99 5.62 -2.95
C ASP A 118 15.39 4.18 -2.57
N SER A 119 14.86 3.64 -1.48
CA SER A 119 15.21 2.29 -1.02
C SER A 119 14.77 1.22 -2.02
N PRO A 120 15.68 0.29 -2.42
CA PRO A 120 15.30 -0.83 -3.27
C PRO A 120 14.33 -1.82 -2.58
N PHE A 121 14.14 -1.71 -1.25
CA PHE A 121 13.21 -2.51 -0.46
C PHE A 121 11.82 -1.89 -0.36
N LEU A 122 11.61 -0.70 -0.92
CA LEU A 122 10.32 0.01 -0.91
C LEU A 122 9.88 0.44 -2.32
N LYS A 123 10.38 -0.23 -3.37
CA LYS A 123 9.90 0.01 -4.74
C LYS A 123 8.51 -0.61 -4.96
N GLU A 124 7.67 0.09 -5.69
CA GLU A 124 6.26 -0.22 -5.91
C GLU A 124 6.05 -1.29 -6.99
N PHE A 125 6.60 -2.48 -6.79
CA PHE A 125 6.39 -3.60 -7.71
C PHE A 125 5.16 -4.45 -7.38
N TYR A 126 4.67 -4.36 -6.15
CA TYR A 126 3.58 -5.21 -5.65
C TYR A 126 2.52 -4.41 -4.90
N GLY A 127 2.87 -3.69 -3.85
CA GLY A 127 2.02 -2.74 -3.17
C GLY A 127 2.40 -1.30 -3.53
N THR A 128 1.53 -0.34 -3.20
CA THR A 128 1.78 1.09 -3.37
C THR A 128 1.39 1.88 -2.11
N PRO A 129 2.07 2.99 -1.78
CA PRO A 129 1.65 3.88 -0.71
C PRO A 129 0.21 4.38 -0.90
N ALA A 130 -0.19 4.72 -2.13
CA ALA A 130 -1.52 5.24 -2.46
C ALA A 130 -2.65 4.23 -2.12
N TRP A 131 -2.51 2.97 -2.53
CA TRP A 131 -3.50 1.94 -2.20
C TRP A 131 -3.52 1.64 -0.70
N SER A 132 -2.35 1.68 -0.08
CA SER A 132 -2.19 1.47 1.35
C SER A 132 -2.87 2.55 2.17
N ALA A 133 -2.78 3.82 1.73
CA ALA A 133 -3.49 4.92 2.37
C ALA A 133 -5.01 4.72 2.33
N LYS A 134 -5.57 4.31 1.19
CA LYS A 134 -7.00 3.98 1.06
C LYS A 134 -7.40 2.83 1.99
N ASN A 135 -6.53 1.83 2.14
CA ASN A 135 -6.76 0.72 3.06
C ASN A 135 -6.76 1.17 4.53
N VAL A 136 -5.82 2.02 4.93
CA VAL A 136 -5.78 2.59 6.29
C VAL A 136 -7.02 3.43 6.55
N PHE A 137 -7.41 4.30 5.62
CA PHE A 137 -8.64 5.10 5.72
C PHE A 137 -9.85 4.20 5.93
N SER A 138 -10.05 3.21 5.07
CA SER A 138 -11.19 2.27 5.15
C SER A 138 -11.15 1.42 6.41
N GLY A 139 -9.97 1.06 6.90
CA GLY A 139 -9.80 0.31 8.14
C GLY A 139 -10.23 1.06 9.39
N TYR A 140 -10.03 2.39 9.42
CA TYR A 140 -10.41 3.24 10.54
C TYR A 140 -11.82 3.82 10.41
N LEU A 141 -12.22 4.27 9.22
CA LEU A 141 -13.46 5.04 8.99
C LEU A 141 -14.50 4.30 8.14
N GLY A 142 -14.15 3.13 7.60
CA GLY A 142 -15.02 2.40 6.68
C GLY A 142 -14.91 2.92 5.23
N TRP A 143 -15.86 2.51 4.40
CA TRP A 143 -15.82 2.73 2.94
C TRP A 143 -16.25 4.12 2.49
N PHE A 144 -16.95 4.88 3.33
CA PHE A 144 -17.52 6.16 2.96
C PHE A 144 -16.41 7.23 2.88
N ASP A 145 -16.32 7.88 1.73
CA ASP A 145 -15.29 8.88 1.40
C ASP A 145 -15.58 10.30 1.92
N GLY A 146 -16.74 10.51 2.56
CA GLY A 146 -17.20 11.82 3.04
C GLY A 146 -18.01 12.61 2.00
N ASN A 147 -18.15 12.15 0.76
CA ASN A 147 -18.92 12.80 -0.28
C ASN A 147 -20.37 12.24 -0.31
N PRO A 148 -21.39 13.05 0.00
CA PRO A 148 -22.79 12.56 -0.01
C PRO A 148 -23.24 11.98 -1.35
N SER A 149 -22.68 12.39 -2.49
CA SER A 149 -23.04 11.88 -3.81
C SER A 149 -22.68 10.41 -4.00
N THR A 150 -21.70 9.88 -3.25
CA THR A 150 -21.26 8.49 -3.31
C THR A 150 -22.11 7.55 -2.44
N LEU A 151 -22.98 8.08 -1.58
CA LEU A 151 -23.88 7.25 -0.73
C LEU A 151 -24.90 6.45 -1.55
N LYS A 152 -25.40 7.03 -2.63
CA LYS A 152 -26.37 6.39 -3.53
C LYS A 152 -26.05 6.77 -4.98
N PRO A 153 -24.96 6.25 -5.53
CA PRO A 153 -24.58 6.54 -6.91
C PRO A 153 -25.59 5.96 -7.90
N LEU A 154 -25.62 6.51 -9.10
CA LEU A 154 -26.35 5.89 -10.22
C LEU A 154 -25.81 4.48 -10.49
N GLN A 155 -26.64 3.63 -11.05
CA GLN A 155 -26.16 2.35 -11.57
C GLN A 155 -25.15 2.60 -12.69
N LYS A 156 -24.08 1.82 -12.74
CA LYS A 156 -22.97 2.05 -13.68
C LYS A 156 -23.41 2.14 -15.14
N LYS A 157 -24.41 1.36 -15.55
CA LYS A 157 -24.99 1.44 -16.89
C LYS A 157 -25.67 2.79 -17.14
N GLU A 158 -26.49 3.25 -16.21
CA GLU A 158 -27.20 4.53 -16.33
C GLU A 158 -26.23 5.71 -16.33
N GLU A 159 -25.22 5.66 -15.46
CA GLU A 159 -24.13 6.65 -15.42
C GLU A 159 -23.40 6.73 -16.77
N ALA A 160 -23.02 5.59 -17.35
CA ALA A 160 -22.35 5.52 -18.64
C ALA A 160 -23.24 6.05 -19.79
N GLU A 161 -24.52 5.68 -19.83
CA GLU A 161 -25.48 6.17 -20.82
C GLU A 161 -25.67 7.69 -20.74
N ASN A 162 -25.70 8.24 -19.53
CA ASN A 162 -25.81 9.69 -19.33
C ASN A 162 -24.50 10.41 -19.73
N PHE A 163 -23.33 9.80 -19.43
CA PHE A 163 -22.05 10.34 -19.85
C PHE A 163 -21.92 10.39 -21.38
N ILE A 164 -22.30 9.32 -22.08
CA ILE A 164 -22.31 9.29 -23.55
C ILE A 164 -23.18 10.39 -24.13
N LYS A 165 -24.37 10.61 -23.58
CA LYS A 165 -25.27 11.71 -23.99
C LYS A 165 -24.61 13.09 -23.75
N LEU A 166 -23.95 13.25 -22.59
CA LEU A 166 -23.29 14.49 -22.20
C LEU A 166 -22.17 14.89 -23.16
N VAL A 167 -21.39 13.92 -23.62
CA VAL A 167 -20.30 14.15 -24.56
C VAL A 167 -20.76 14.23 -26.04
N GLY A 168 -22.03 14.06 -26.34
CA GLY A 168 -22.60 14.20 -27.69
C GLY A 168 -22.68 12.92 -28.49
N GLY A 169 -22.57 11.75 -27.85
CA GLY A 169 -22.73 10.44 -28.49
C GLY A 169 -21.43 9.65 -28.59
N TRP A 170 -21.54 8.45 -29.17
CA TRP A 170 -20.44 7.50 -29.27
C TRP A 170 -19.28 8.00 -30.14
N ASP A 171 -19.56 8.60 -31.30
CA ASP A 171 -18.49 9.04 -32.20
C ASP A 171 -17.60 10.07 -31.56
N ASN A 172 -18.20 11.06 -30.87
CA ASN A 172 -17.47 12.09 -30.14
C ASN A 172 -16.70 11.51 -28.94
N LEU A 173 -17.28 10.52 -28.24
CA LEU A 173 -16.61 9.83 -27.15
C LEU A 173 -15.33 9.15 -27.64
N PHE A 174 -15.39 8.43 -28.77
CA PHE A 174 -14.22 7.77 -29.34
C PHE A 174 -13.16 8.77 -29.81
N GLU A 175 -13.57 9.86 -30.44
CA GLU A 175 -12.64 10.93 -30.84
C GLU A 175 -11.90 11.52 -29.63
N ILE A 176 -12.61 11.82 -28.55
CA ILE A 176 -12.01 12.31 -27.29
C ILE A 176 -11.01 11.29 -26.72
N ALA A 177 -11.40 10.01 -26.67
CA ALA A 177 -10.55 8.95 -26.14
C ALA A 177 -9.28 8.74 -26.98
N GLU A 178 -9.40 8.69 -28.31
CA GLU A 178 -8.26 8.57 -29.23
C GLU A 178 -7.30 9.74 -29.10
N ASN A 179 -7.81 10.97 -29.09
CA ASN A 179 -6.99 12.16 -28.93
C ASN A 179 -6.25 12.14 -27.58
N SER A 180 -6.94 11.81 -26.51
CA SER A 180 -6.33 11.68 -25.18
C SER A 180 -5.24 10.61 -25.14
N TYR A 181 -5.49 9.44 -25.76
CA TYR A 181 -4.50 8.39 -25.86
C TYR A 181 -3.24 8.84 -26.63
N MET A 182 -3.42 9.52 -27.75
CA MET A 182 -2.30 10.04 -28.58
C MET A 182 -1.48 11.10 -27.84
N GLU A 183 -2.09 11.86 -26.93
CA GLU A 183 -1.44 12.84 -26.06
C GLU A 183 -0.78 12.23 -24.81
N GLY A 184 -0.91 10.92 -24.59
CA GLY A 184 -0.36 10.21 -23.44
C GLY A 184 -1.27 10.20 -22.21
N GLY A 185 -2.51 10.63 -22.32
CA GLY A 185 -3.53 10.62 -21.27
C GLY A 185 -4.19 9.24 -21.10
N PHE A 186 -3.39 8.19 -20.98
CA PHE A 186 -3.84 6.78 -20.99
C PHE A 186 -4.90 6.46 -19.93
N GLN A 187 -4.85 7.11 -18.78
CA GLN A 187 -5.82 6.85 -17.71
C GLN A 187 -7.18 7.53 -18.00
N TRP A 188 -7.18 8.58 -18.79
CA TRP A 188 -8.40 9.28 -19.21
C TRP A 188 -9.06 8.66 -20.44
N ALA A 189 -8.27 8.17 -21.38
CA ALA A 189 -8.74 7.47 -22.60
C ALA A 189 -9.41 6.14 -22.29
#